data_d81b1426ecae545423c9a7097e4dabcf
#
_entry.id   d81b1426ecae545423c9a7097e4dabcf
#
_cell.length_a   1.000
_cell.length_b   1.000
_cell.length_c   1.000
_cell.angle_alpha   90.00
_cell.angle_beta   90.00
_cell.angle_gamma   90.00
#
_symmetry.space_group_name_H-M   'P 1'
#
loop_
_entity.id
_entity.type
_entity.pdbx_description
1 polymer ?
#
loop_
_entity_poly.entity_id
_entity_poly.type
_entity_poly.pdbx_seq_one_letter_code
_entity_poly.pdbx_strand_id
1 'polypeptide(L)'
;RQAVDREVTAARTNIGILDASTLGKIDIQGPDAAEFLNRVYTNAWLKLPPGTSRYGLMLKEDGMVMDDGVTTCIKENHYHMTTTTGGAASVLEWLEEWLQTEWPNLKVYLTSVTEQWAVAAICGPKSRELLQELCTDIDLSDKAFPFMGYREGTVAGIKARVFRISFTGELSFEINVPRSYGLSLWQKLLDVGKKYEICPYGTEAMHVLRAEKGFIIVGQETDGTVTPVDLGMDWIISKTKPDFIGKRALSRRDIIKADRKQLVLSLIHISEPTRPSS
;
A
#
# COMPACT_ATOMS: atom_id res chain seq x y z
N ARG A 1 9.70 -18.88 15.46
CA ARG A 1 10.88 -18.61 14.63
C ARG A 1 10.89 -19.53 13.40
N GLN A 2 10.88 -20.86 13.52
CA GLN A 2 10.89 -21.79 12.38
C GLN A 2 9.76 -21.55 11.35
N ALA A 3 8.55 -21.18 11.81
CA ALA A 3 7.44 -20.85 10.91
C ALA A 3 7.75 -19.57 10.10
N VAL A 4 8.21 -18.51 10.77
CA VAL A 4 8.58 -17.25 10.13
C VAL A 4 9.71 -17.44 9.11
N ASP A 5 10.76 -18.21 9.48
CA ASP A 5 11.90 -18.50 8.59
C ASP A 5 11.41 -19.23 7.32
N ARG A 6 10.51 -20.22 7.46
CA ARG A 6 9.88 -20.94 6.34
C ARG A 6 9.06 -20.00 5.45
N GLU A 7 8.23 -19.17 6.05
CA GLU A 7 7.32 -18.25 5.36
C GLU A 7 8.10 -17.17 4.58
N VAL A 8 9.12 -16.58 5.22
CA VAL A 8 10.02 -15.61 4.58
C VAL A 8 10.78 -16.26 3.43
N THR A 9 11.31 -17.46 3.63
CA THR A 9 12.02 -18.21 2.57
C THR A 9 11.09 -18.48 1.40
N ALA A 10 9.85 -18.94 1.64
CA ALA A 10 8.89 -19.19 0.56
C ALA A 10 8.57 -17.91 -0.24
N ALA A 11 8.36 -16.77 0.43
CA ALA A 11 8.13 -15.50 -0.24
C ALA A 11 9.34 -15.04 -1.09
N ARG A 12 10.57 -15.35 -0.68
CA ARG A 12 11.80 -14.99 -1.43
C ARG A 12 12.14 -15.95 -2.57
N THR A 13 11.81 -17.23 -2.44
CA THR A 13 12.25 -18.27 -3.39
C THR A 13 11.14 -18.88 -4.23
N ASN A 14 9.92 -18.83 -3.77
CA ASN A 14 8.74 -19.45 -4.38
C ASN A 14 7.56 -18.49 -4.48
N ILE A 15 6.50 -18.74 -3.68
CA ILE A 15 5.33 -17.86 -3.57
C ILE A 15 4.89 -17.76 -2.12
N GLY A 16 4.81 -16.55 -1.60
CA GLY A 16 4.07 -16.24 -0.38
C GLY A 16 2.66 -15.75 -0.72
N ILE A 17 1.67 -16.07 0.12
CA ILE A 17 0.31 -15.54 0.02
C ILE A 17 -0.15 -14.98 1.36
N LEU A 18 -0.74 -13.77 1.33
CA LEU A 18 -1.28 -13.08 2.50
C LEU A 18 -2.72 -12.61 2.23
N ASP A 19 -3.56 -12.71 3.24
CA ASP A 19 -4.86 -12.03 3.23
C ASP A 19 -4.67 -10.55 3.60
N ALA A 20 -4.81 -9.67 2.61
CA ALA A 20 -4.72 -8.23 2.75
C ALA A 20 -6.11 -7.54 2.75
N SER A 21 -7.18 -8.29 3.00
CA SER A 21 -8.56 -7.76 2.96
C SER A 21 -8.84 -6.69 3.99
N THR A 22 -8.06 -6.61 5.06
CA THR A 22 -8.26 -5.64 6.15
C THR A 22 -7.75 -4.24 5.86
N LEU A 23 -6.94 -4.04 4.82
CA LEU A 23 -6.50 -2.70 4.40
C LEU A 23 -7.71 -1.80 4.15
N GLY A 24 -7.65 -0.56 4.60
CA GLY A 24 -8.68 0.43 4.26
C GLY A 24 -8.73 0.66 2.76
N LYS A 25 -9.93 0.80 2.21
CA LYS A 25 -10.17 1.06 0.78
C LYS A 25 -11.21 2.14 0.63
N ILE A 26 -10.85 3.20 -0.09
CA ILE A 26 -11.70 4.35 -0.33
C ILE A 26 -11.73 4.61 -1.84
N ASP A 27 -12.91 4.57 -2.44
CA ASP A 27 -13.12 5.05 -3.80
C ASP A 27 -13.33 6.57 -3.77
N ILE A 28 -12.55 7.29 -4.58
CA ILE A 28 -12.56 8.74 -4.70
C ILE A 28 -12.99 9.07 -6.13
N GLN A 29 -14.15 9.69 -6.28
CA GLN A 29 -14.74 9.94 -7.59
C GLN A 29 -15.14 11.41 -7.73
N GLY A 30 -15.09 11.89 -8.95
CA GLY A 30 -15.52 13.24 -9.30
C GLY A 30 -14.51 13.98 -10.16
N PRO A 31 -14.95 15.02 -10.87
CA PRO A 31 -14.07 15.77 -11.80
C PRO A 31 -12.87 16.40 -11.11
N ASP A 32 -12.96 16.70 -9.81
CA ASP A 32 -11.88 17.31 -9.04
C ASP A 32 -11.08 16.29 -8.18
N ALA A 33 -11.30 14.98 -8.40
CA ALA A 33 -10.64 13.94 -7.60
C ALA A 33 -9.09 13.99 -7.67
N ALA A 34 -8.53 14.26 -8.86
CA ALA A 34 -7.08 14.41 -9.03
C ALA A 34 -6.53 15.63 -8.27
N GLU A 35 -7.24 16.75 -8.31
CA GLU A 35 -6.88 17.98 -7.57
C GLU A 35 -6.98 17.75 -6.06
N PHE A 36 -8.05 17.10 -5.59
CA PHE A 36 -8.20 16.72 -4.19
C PHE A 36 -7.03 15.88 -3.69
N LEU A 37 -6.70 14.78 -4.38
CA LEU A 37 -5.55 13.96 -4.06
C LEU A 37 -4.22 14.73 -4.10
N ASN A 38 -4.13 15.68 -5.04
CA ASN A 38 -2.95 16.52 -5.14
C ASN A 38 -2.80 17.48 -3.95
N ARG A 39 -3.87 17.88 -3.28
CA ARG A 39 -3.82 18.68 -2.04
C ARG A 39 -3.53 17.83 -0.81
N VAL A 40 -4.04 16.60 -0.78
CA VAL A 40 -3.91 15.67 0.36
C VAL A 40 -2.48 15.12 0.48
N TYR A 41 -1.93 14.59 -0.59
CA TYR A 41 -0.64 13.89 -0.57
C TYR A 41 0.56 14.82 -0.74
N THR A 42 1.71 14.39 -0.22
CA THR A 42 2.99 15.11 -0.38
C THR A 42 3.48 15.14 -1.83
N ASN A 43 3.18 14.12 -2.62
CA ASN A 43 3.60 13.97 -4.03
C ASN A 43 2.51 14.39 -5.02
N ALA A 44 2.83 14.40 -6.33
CA ALA A 44 1.96 14.95 -7.37
C ALA A 44 0.97 13.92 -7.91
N TRP A 45 -0.29 14.34 -8.16
CA TRP A 45 -1.39 13.44 -8.56
C TRP A 45 -2.11 13.86 -9.85
N LEU A 46 -2.00 15.11 -10.27
CA LEU A 46 -2.74 15.66 -11.42
C LEU A 46 -2.54 14.91 -12.74
N LYS A 47 -1.40 14.23 -12.90
CA LYS A 47 -1.01 13.55 -14.13
C LYS A 47 -0.85 12.04 -13.95
N LEU A 48 -1.46 11.44 -12.94
CA LEU A 48 -1.45 9.98 -12.80
C LEU A 48 -2.39 9.38 -13.84
N PRO A 49 -1.86 8.62 -14.84
CA PRO A 49 -2.71 8.11 -15.90
C PRO A 49 -3.56 6.92 -15.43
N PRO A 50 -4.73 6.70 -16.06
CA PRO A 50 -5.52 5.50 -15.82
C PRO A 50 -4.71 4.21 -15.98
N GLY A 51 -5.02 3.21 -15.16
CA GLY A 51 -4.32 1.93 -15.16
C GLY A 51 -2.99 1.93 -14.41
N THR A 52 -2.68 3.01 -13.68
CA THR A 52 -1.45 3.13 -12.88
C THR A 52 -1.74 3.49 -11.44
N SER A 53 -0.81 3.09 -10.57
CA SER A 53 -0.84 3.33 -9.14
C SER A 53 0.32 4.21 -8.71
N ARG A 54 0.20 4.83 -7.56
CA ARG A 54 1.27 5.60 -6.92
C ARG A 54 1.20 5.44 -5.41
N TYR A 55 2.35 5.18 -4.80
CA TYR A 55 2.48 5.26 -3.35
C TYR A 55 2.42 6.73 -2.92
N GLY A 56 1.64 7.02 -1.91
CA GLY A 56 1.41 8.34 -1.36
C GLY A 56 1.59 8.38 0.15
N LEU A 57 2.04 9.52 0.65
CA LEU A 57 2.21 9.80 2.07
C LEU A 57 1.36 11.01 2.45
N MET A 58 0.52 10.84 3.47
CA MET A 58 -0.33 11.88 4.04
C MET A 58 0.29 12.45 5.30
N LEU A 59 0.24 13.76 5.44
CA LEU A 59 0.70 14.48 6.62
C LEU A 59 -0.49 15.15 7.32
N LYS A 60 -0.35 15.31 8.63
CA LYS A 60 -1.16 16.29 9.37
C LYS A 60 -0.66 17.71 9.08
N GLU A 61 -1.42 18.70 9.52
CA GLU A 61 -1.11 20.13 9.33
C GLU A 61 0.22 20.53 10.00
N ASP A 62 0.63 19.80 11.03
CA ASP A 62 1.90 20.00 11.74
C ASP A 62 3.12 19.42 11.00
N GLY A 63 2.91 18.73 9.85
CA GLY A 63 3.94 18.11 9.04
C GLY A 63 4.32 16.69 9.46
N MET A 64 3.67 16.13 10.47
CA MET A 64 3.92 14.77 10.92
C MET A 64 3.17 13.76 10.04
N VAL A 65 3.77 12.59 9.87
CA VAL A 65 3.16 11.51 9.09
C VAL A 65 1.87 11.05 9.74
N MET A 66 0.79 11.02 8.97
CA MET A 66 -0.54 10.57 9.36
C MET A 66 -0.82 9.13 8.92
N ASP A 67 -0.76 8.88 7.61
CA ASP A 67 -0.97 7.56 7.01
C ASP A 67 -0.29 7.50 5.64
N ASP A 68 -0.20 6.31 5.10
CA ASP A 68 0.33 6.03 3.77
C ASP A 68 -0.52 5.01 3.03
N GLY A 69 -0.22 4.81 1.77
CA GLY A 69 -0.88 3.79 0.98
C GLY A 69 -0.66 3.95 -0.52
N VAL A 70 -1.27 3.05 -1.26
CA VAL A 70 -1.22 3.09 -2.72
C VAL A 70 -2.56 3.56 -3.24
N THR A 71 -2.55 4.62 -4.03
CA THR A 71 -3.74 5.11 -4.72
C THR A 71 -3.57 4.88 -6.22
N THR A 72 -4.60 4.32 -6.82
CA THR A 72 -4.65 3.88 -8.22
C THR A 72 -5.66 4.71 -8.99
N CYS A 73 -5.28 5.23 -10.14
CA CYS A 73 -6.21 5.79 -11.09
C CYS A 73 -6.88 4.65 -11.87
N ILE A 74 -8.11 4.32 -11.48
CA ILE A 74 -8.92 3.25 -12.12
C ILE A 74 -9.31 3.67 -13.54
N LYS A 75 -9.86 4.85 -13.66
CA LYS A 75 -10.22 5.56 -14.90
C LYS A 75 -10.25 7.05 -14.63
N GLU A 76 -10.46 7.84 -15.66
CA GLU A 76 -10.63 9.27 -15.50
C GLU A 76 -11.66 9.60 -14.39
N ASN A 77 -11.26 10.49 -13.47
CA ASN A 77 -12.10 10.93 -12.34
C ASN A 77 -12.52 9.83 -11.35
N HIS A 78 -11.83 8.68 -11.34
CA HIS A 78 -12.07 7.61 -10.38
C HIS A 78 -10.74 7.01 -9.90
N TYR A 79 -10.50 7.14 -8.61
CA TYR A 79 -9.33 6.62 -7.91
C TYR A 79 -9.74 5.64 -6.83
N HIS A 80 -8.89 4.64 -6.62
CA HIS A 80 -9.01 3.66 -5.53
C HIS A 80 -7.81 3.85 -4.60
N MET A 81 -8.05 4.33 -3.41
CA MET A 81 -7.06 4.57 -2.36
C MET A 81 -7.03 3.39 -1.41
N THR A 82 -5.83 2.90 -1.07
CA THR A 82 -5.64 2.04 0.10
C THR A 82 -5.02 2.83 1.25
N THR A 83 -5.34 2.44 2.47
CA THR A 83 -4.79 3.00 3.72
C THR A 83 -4.30 1.87 4.61
N THR A 84 -3.63 2.20 5.71
CA THR A 84 -3.38 1.19 6.76
C THR A 84 -4.70 0.64 7.29
N THR A 85 -4.69 -0.61 7.79
CA THR A 85 -5.88 -1.24 8.38
C THR A 85 -6.42 -0.41 9.55
N GLY A 86 -5.55 0.03 10.46
CA GLY A 86 -5.93 0.86 11.60
C GLY A 86 -6.37 2.27 11.24
N GLY A 87 -5.90 2.80 10.10
CA GLY A 87 -6.21 4.13 9.59
C GLY A 87 -7.51 4.22 8.78
N ALA A 88 -8.14 3.10 8.42
CA ALA A 88 -9.23 3.09 7.44
C ALA A 88 -10.37 4.08 7.73
N ALA A 89 -10.85 4.13 8.97
CA ALA A 89 -11.92 5.04 9.38
C ALA A 89 -11.41 6.49 9.55
N SER A 90 -10.31 6.66 10.28
CA SER A 90 -9.77 7.99 10.59
C SER A 90 -9.27 8.74 9.36
N VAL A 91 -8.74 8.04 8.37
CA VAL A 91 -8.36 8.67 7.09
C VAL A 91 -9.60 9.13 6.34
N LEU A 92 -10.65 8.32 6.25
CA LEU A 92 -11.90 8.72 5.60
C LEU A 92 -12.52 9.95 6.28
N GLU A 93 -12.67 9.91 7.61
CA GLU A 93 -13.17 11.06 8.39
C GLU A 93 -12.36 12.34 8.11
N TRP A 94 -11.05 12.24 8.15
CA TRP A 94 -10.15 13.37 7.91
C TRP A 94 -10.26 13.89 6.47
N LEU A 95 -10.37 13.01 5.48
CA LEU A 95 -10.58 13.42 4.08
C LEU A 95 -11.93 14.13 3.90
N GLU A 96 -13.00 13.64 4.55
CA GLU A 96 -14.32 14.25 4.54
C GLU A 96 -14.32 15.62 5.23
N GLU A 97 -13.64 15.76 6.35
CA GLU A 97 -13.47 17.02 7.06
C GLU A 97 -12.86 18.08 6.14
N TRP A 98 -11.71 17.79 5.52
CA TRP A 98 -11.06 18.71 4.58
C TRP A 98 -11.95 19.07 3.41
N LEU A 99 -12.67 18.10 2.86
CA LEU A 99 -13.56 18.32 1.73
C LEU A 99 -14.74 19.23 2.12
N GLN A 100 -15.31 19.07 3.29
CA GLN A 100 -16.48 19.79 3.74
C GLN A 100 -16.15 21.19 4.30
N THR A 101 -15.00 21.35 4.95
CA THR A 101 -14.65 22.60 5.64
C THR A 101 -13.79 23.51 4.77
N GLU A 102 -12.70 22.98 4.21
CA GLU A 102 -11.69 23.79 3.50
C GLU A 102 -11.91 23.83 1.98
N TRP A 103 -12.48 22.76 1.42
CA TRP A 103 -12.62 22.63 -0.04
C TRP A 103 -14.05 22.30 -0.48
N PRO A 104 -15.10 22.97 0.05
CA PRO A 104 -16.50 22.63 -0.22
C PRO A 104 -16.92 22.82 -1.70
N ASN A 105 -16.10 23.52 -2.48
CA ASN A 105 -16.35 23.73 -3.91
C ASN A 105 -15.81 22.60 -4.80
N LEU A 106 -14.99 21.68 -4.28
CA LEU A 106 -14.52 20.56 -5.07
C LEU A 106 -15.62 19.51 -5.25
N LYS A 107 -15.80 19.09 -6.49
CA LYS A 107 -16.76 18.03 -6.85
C LYS A 107 -16.10 16.66 -6.70
N VAL A 108 -16.05 16.19 -5.47
CA VAL A 108 -15.44 14.93 -5.09
C VAL A 108 -16.39 14.15 -4.19
N TYR A 109 -16.45 12.84 -4.40
CA TYR A 109 -17.28 11.92 -3.63
C TYR A 109 -16.36 10.83 -3.06
N LEU A 110 -16.39 10.67 -1.75
CA LEU A 110 -15.62 9.69 -1.00
C LEU A 110 -16.54 8.54 -0.59
N THR A 111 -16.11 7.32 -0.81
CA THR A 111 -16.91 6.14 -0.45
C THR A 111 -15.99 5.06 0.13
N SER A 112 -16.23 4.66 1.38
CA SER A 112 -15.57 3.47 1.91
C SER A 112 -16.03 2.23 1.15
N VAL A 113 -15.06 1.49 0.61
CA VAL A 113 -15.29 0.22 -0.07
C VAL A 113 -14.49 -0.92 0.59
N THR A 114 -14.00 -0.68 1.80
CA THR A 114 -13.19 -1.64 2.58
C THR A 114 -13.85 -2.99 2.66
N GLU A 115 -15.12 -3.02 3.02
CA GLU A 115 -15.89 -4.25 3.20
C GLU A 115 -16.42 -4.85 1.89
N GLN A 116 -16.19 -4.22 0.75
CA GLN A 116 -16.69 -4.71 -0.54
C GLN A 116 -15.68 -5.63 -1.24
N TRP A 117 -14.41 -5.55 -0.88
CA TRP A 117 -13.31 -6.25 -1.52
C TRP A 117 -12.59 -7.21 -0.57
N ALA A 118 -12.46 -8.45 -0.99
CA ALA A 118 -11.48 -9.38 -0.44
C ALA A 118 -10.20 -9.31 -1.27
N VAL A 119 -9.04 -9.35 -0.60
CA VAL A 119 -7.74 -9.16 -1.23
C VAL A 119 -6.80 -10.30 -0.90
N ALA A 120 -6.38 -11.05 -1.92
CA ALA A 120 -5.28 -11.99 -1.82
C ALA A 120 -4.01 -11.35 -2.40
N ALA A 121 -3.00 -11.16 -1.56
CA ALA A 121 -1.68 -10.68 -1.98
C ALA A 121 -0.75 -11.88 -2.18
N ILE A 122 -0.32 -12.11 -3.42
CA ILE A 122 0.69 -13.13 -3.76
C ILE A 122 2.02 -12.44 -4.04
N CYS A 123 3.12 -12.97 -3.53
CA CYS A 123 4.45 -12.42 -3.74
C CYS A 123 5.49 -13.52 -3.93
N GLY A 124 6.57 -13.18 -4.59
CA GLY A 124 7.68 -14.09 -4.85
C GLY A 124 7.95 -14.31 -6.34
N PRO A 125 9.10 -14.89 -6.69
CA PRO A 125 9.55 -14.98 -8.08
C PRO A 125 8.60 -15.77 -8.99
N LYS A 126 7.86 -16.75 -8.46
CA LYS A 126 6.92 -17.58 -9.23
C LYS A 126 5.47 -17.06 -9.23
N SER A 127 5.20 -15.89 -8.62
CA SER A 127 3.83 -15.35 -8.49
C SER A 127 3.17 -15.03 -9.83
N ARG A 128 3.95 -14.61 -10.84
CA ARG A 128 3.45 -14.35 -12.19
C ARG A 128 2.97 -15.63 -12.88
N GLU A 129 3.74 -16.69 -12.78
CA GLU A 129 3.41 -17.99 -13.39
C GLU A 129 2.10 -18.54 -12.80
N LEU A 130 1.95 -18.48 -11.48
CA LEU A 130 0.70 -18.86 -10.82
C LEU A 130 -0.48 -18.01 -11.34
N LEU A 131 -0.29 -16.70 -11.42
CA LEU A 131 -1.37 -15.81 -11.87
C LEU A 131 -1.73 -16.04 -13.34
N GLN A 132 -0.75 -16.33 -14.21
CA GLN A 132 -0.98 -16.67 -15.63
C GLN A 132 -1.86 -17.90 -15.83
N GLU A 133 -1.80 -18.88 -14.94
CA GLU A 133 -2.67 -20.07 -15.01
C GLU A 133 -4.13 -19.78 -14.63
N LEU A 134 -4.33 -18.76 -13.82
CA LEU A 134 -5.65 -18.40 -13.29
C LEU A 134 -6.29 -17.21 -14.02
N CYS A 135 -5.51 -16.49 -14.83
CA CYS A 135 -5.95 -15.30 -15.54
C CYS A 135 -5.61 -15.42 -17.03
N THR A 136 -6.64 -15.38 -17.87
CA THR A 136 -6.48 -15.59 -19.32
C THR A 136 -6.74 -14.34 -20.16
N ASP A 137 -7.25 -13.28 -19.56
CA ASP A 137 -7.70 -12.04 -20.20
C ASP A 137 -6.87 -10.80 -19.84
N ILE A 138 -5.80 -10.96 -19.04
CA ILE A 138 -4.82 -9.92 -18.74
C ILE A 138 -3.45 -10.34 -19.26
N ASP A 139 -2.82 -9.48 -20.05
CA ASP A 139 -1.40 -9.67 -20.39
C ASP A 139 -0.54 -9.30 -19.17
N LEU A 140 0.04 -10.33 -18.54
CA LEU A 140 0.83 -10.22 -17.33
C LEU A 140 2.33 -9.99 -17.61
N SER A 141 2.74 -9.80 -18.87
CA SER A 141 4.12 -9.49 -19.21
C SER A 141 4.60 -8.19 -18.56
N ASP A 142 5.90 -8.06 -18.32
CA ASP A 142 6.47 -6.84 -17.71
C ASP A 142 6.17 -5.58 -18.51
N LYS A 143 6.09 -5.70 -19.84
CA LYS A 143 5.79 -4.59 -20.73
C LYS A 143 4.34 -4.14 -20.64
N ALA A 144 3.40 -5.08 -20.60
CA ALA A 144 1.95 -4.78 -20.57
C ALA A 144 1.44 -4.48 -19.16
N PHE A 145 2.08 -5.06 -18.15
CA PHE A 145 1.72 -4.88 -16.75
C PHE A 145 2.96 -4.52 -15.90
N PRO A 146 3.48 -3.29 -16.04
CA PRO A 146 4.66 -2.84 -15.29
C PRO A 146 4.38 -2.71 -13.79
N PHE A 147 5.43 -2.60 -12.98
CA PHE A 147 5.32 -2.26 -11.56
C PHE A 147 4.50 -0.98 -11.37
N MET A 148 3.67 -0.95 -10.33
CA MET A 148 2.64 0.08 -10.11
C MET A 148 1.54 0.11 -11.19
N GLY A 149 1.40 -0.97 -11.97
CA GLY A 149 0.29 -1.15 -12.90
C GLY A 149 -0.99 -1.63 -12.22
N TYR A 150 -2.10 -1.40 -12.88
CA TYR A 150 -3.43 -1.88 -12.53
C TYR A 150 -4.12 -2.43 -13.75
N ARG A 151 -4.81 -3.56 -13.61
CA ARG A 151 -5.63 -4.17 -14.66
C ARG A 151 -6.91 -4.75 -14.09
N GLU A 152 -7.97 -4.71 -14.85
CA GLU A 152 -9.21 -5.46 -14.58
C GLU A 152 -9.28 -6.66 -15.51
N GLY A 153 -9.77 -7.78 -14.99
CA GLY A 153 -9.95 -9.00 -15.74
C GLY A 153 -10.55 -10.10 -14.90
N THR A 154 -10.34 -11.34 -15.31
CA THR A 154 -10.91 -12.52 -14.68
C THR A 154 -9.80 -13.37 -14.08
N VAL A 155 -9.83 -13.61 -12.78
CA VAL A 155 -8.91 -14.50 -12.07
C VAL A 155 -9.70 -15.66 -11.46
N ALA A 156 -9.34 -16.88 -11.78
CA ALA A 156 -10.04 -18.09 -11.36
C ALA A 156 -11.56 -18.08 -11.68
N GLY A 157 -11.96 -17.44 -12.80
CA GLY A 157 -13.35 -17.28 -13.19
C GLY A 157 -14.10 -16.16 -12.48
N ILE A 158 -13.43 -15.36 -11.64
CA ILE A 158 -14.02 -14.28 -10.85
C ILE A 158 -13.53 -12.94 -11.41
N LYS A 159 -14.43 -11.98 -11.62
CA LYS A 159 -14.03 -10.60 -11.97
C LYS A 159 -13.16 -10.02 -10.86
N ALA A 160 -12.00 -9.51 -11.24
CA ALA A 160 -10.97 -9.05 -10.31
C ALA A 160 -10.36 -7.73 -10.75
N ARG A 161 -9.91 -6.96 -9.77
CA ARG A 161 -8.96 -5.86 -9.90
C ARG A 161 -7.59 -6.38 -9.49
N VAL A 162 -6.62 -6.31 -10.36
CA VAL A 162 -5.26 -6.79 -10.10
C VAL A 162 -4.30 -5.62 -10.10
N PHE A 163 -3.56 -5.48 -8.99
CA PHE A 163 -2.57 -4.41 -8.80
C PHE A 163 -1.17 -5.04 -8.72
N ARG A 164 -0.23 -4.55 -9.53
CA ARG A 164 1.17 -4.97 -9.44
C ARG A 164 1.93 -4.07 -8.47
N ILE A 165 1.70 -4.29 -7.19
CA ILE A 165 2.31 -3.57 -6.08
C ILE A 165 2.95 -4.56 -5.12
N SER A 166 3.90 -4.12 -4.31
CA SER A 166 4.63 -5.01 -3.41
C SER A 166 4.96 -4.34 -2.08
N PHE A 167 4.69 -5.03 -1.00
CA PHE A 167 5.14 -4.66 0.34
C PHE A 167 6.32 -5.52 0.83
N THR A 168 6.54 -6.67 0.19
CA THR A 168 7.67 -7.56 0.51
C THR A 168 8.94 -7.23 -0.27
N GLY A 169 8.82 -6.38 -1.31
CA GLY A 169 9.88 -6.06 -2.25
C GLY A 169 10.10 -7.13 -3.33
N GLU A 170 9.38 -8.24 -3.29
CA GLU A 170 9.36 -9.25 -4.35
C GLU A 170 8.37 -8.89 -5.46
N LEU A 171 8.42 -9.60 -6.60
CA LEU A 171 7.35 -9.57 -7.58
C LEU A 171 6.04 -9.94 -6.89
N SER A 172 5.06 -9.04 -6.94
CA SER A 172 3.83 -9.22 -6.18
C SER A 172 2.63 -8.69 -6.93
N PHE A 173 1.48 -9.32 -6.65
CA PHE A 173 0.18 -8.92 -7.17
C PHE A 173 -0.85 -8.96 -6.04
N GLU A 174 -1.62 -7.89 -5.89
CA GLU A 174 -2.80 -7.86 -5.04
C GLU A 174 -4.03 -8.09 -5.91
N ILE A 175 -4.74 -9.18 -5.63
CA ILE A 175 -5.91 -9.63 -6.38
C ILE A 175 -7.14 -9.31 -5.56
N ASN A 176 -7.87 -8.27 -5.96
CA ASN A 176 -9.09 -7.82 -5.32
C ASN A 176 -10.30 -8.42 -6.04
N VAL A 177 -11.14 -9.13 -5.30
CA VAL A 177 -12.41 -9.70 -5.78
C VAL A 177 -13.56 -9.20 -4.91
N PRO A 178 -14.82 -9.21 -5.39
CA PRO A 178 -15.95 -8.94 -4.52
C PRO A 178 -15.91 -9.86 -3.30
N ARG A 179 -16.18 -9.33 -2.12
CA ARG A 179 -16.00 -9.97 -0.81
C ARG A 179 -16.53 -11.43 -0.76
N SER A 180 -17.69 -11.67 -1.36
CA SER A 180 -18.32 -12.98 -1.37
C SER A 180 -17.50 -14.09 -2.05
N TYR A 181 -16.52 -13.71 -2.88
CA TYR A 181 -15.64 -14.64 -3.59
C TYR A 181 -14.27 -14.82 -2.94
N GLY A 182 -13.98 -14.12 -1.83
CA GLY A 182 -12.67 -14.15 -1.19
C GLY A 182 -12.19 -15.55 -0.84
N LEU A 183 -13.03 -16.34 -0.17
CA LEU A 183 -12.70 -17.72 0.19
C LEU A 183 -12.45 -18.59 -1.05
N SER A 184 -13.29 -18.45 -2.08
CA SER A 184 -13.14 -19.21 -3.33
C SER A 184 -11.83 -18.88 -4.04
N LEU A 185 -11.48 -17.60 -4.13
CA LEU A 185 -10.20 -17.16 -4.69
C LEU A 185 -9.02 -17.73 -3.88
N TRP A 186 -9.06 -17.59 -2.56
CA TRP A 186 -8.01 -18.07 -1.67
C TRP A 186 -7.74 -19.57 -1.83
N GLN A 187 -8.79 -20.39 -1.80
CA GLN A 187 -8.69 -21.82 -2.00
C GLN A 187 -8.12 -22.18 -3.37
N LYS A 188 -8.57 -21.47 -4.41
CA LYS A 188 -8.08 -21.73 -5.77
C LYS A 188 -6.62 -21.37 -5.95
N LEU A 189 -6.17 -20.25 -5.35
CA LEU A 189 -4.75 -19.86 -5.34
C LEU A 189 -3.89 -20.90 -4.62
N LEU A 190 -4.34 -21.41 -3.47
CA LEU A 190 -3.65 -22.45 -2.74
C LEU A 190 -3.59 -23.75 -3.54
N ASP A 191 -4.70 -24.17 -4.15
CA ASP A 191 -4.75 -25.44 -4.89
C ASP A 191 -3.83 -25.44 -6.11
N VAL A 192 -3.89 -24.42 -6.96
CA VAL A 192 -3.02 -24.31 -8.14
C VAL A 192 -1.58 -23.99 -7.73
N GLY A 193 -1.41 -23.26 -6.64
CA GLY A 193 -0.10 -22.86 -6.11
C GLY A 193 0.72 -24.00 -5.48
N LYS A 194 0.11 -25.15 -5.18
CA LYS A 194 0.81 -26.33 -4.58
C LYS A 194 2.08 -26.71 -5.36
N LYS A 195 2.01 -26.72 -6.67
CA LYS A 195 3.15 -27.07 -7.54
C LYS A 195 4.27 -26.02 -7.54
N TYR A 196 3.97 -24.83 -7.09
CA TYR A 196 4.92 -23.71 -6.90
C TYR A 196 5.34 -23.57 -5.44
N GLU A 197 4.96 -24.51 -4.58
CA GLU A 197 5.27 -24.50 -3.15
C GLU A 197 4.75 -23.22 -2.47
N ILE A 198 3.50 -22.80 -2.83
CA ILE A 198 2.86 -21.65 -2.22
C ILE A 198 2.73 -21.81 -0.71
N CYS A 199 3.10 -20.78 0.04
CA CYS A 199 3.06 -20.78 1.50
C CYS A 199 2.26 -19.58 1.99
N PRO A 200 1.16 -19.77 2.74
CA PRO A 200 0.56 -18.69 3.50
C PRO A 200 1.58 -18.13 4.50
N TYR A 201 1.70 -16.81 4.56
CA TYR A 201 2.57 -16.14 5.53
C TYR A 201 1.78 -15.17 6.39
N GLY A 202 2.19 -15.06 7.66
CA GLY A 202 1.55 -14.21 8.65
C GLY A 202 2.21 -12.83 8.77
N THR A 203 1.66 -12.03 9.69
CA THR A 203 2.14 -10.66 9.96
C THR A 203 3.59 -10.61 10.42
N GLU A 204 4.06 -11.59 11.20
CA GLU A 204 5.47 -11.63 11.64
C GLU A 204 6.44 -11.80 10.46
N ALA A 205 6.12 -12.69 9.52
CA ALA A 205 6.91 -12.84 8.30
C ALA A 205 6.83 -11.59 7.42
N MET A 206 5.64 -10.97 7.31
CA MET A 206 5.47 -9.69 6.63
C MET A 206 6.36 -8.60 7.23
N HIS A 207 6.46 -8.51 8.56
CA HIS A 207 7.31 -7.54 9.25
C HIS A 207 8.79 -7.73 8.90
N VAL A 208 9.26 -8.96 8.81
CA VAL A 208 10.63 -9.25 8.37
C VAL A 208 10.83 -8.84 6.91
N LEU A 209 9.94 -9.31 6.02
CA LEU A 209 10.04 -9.07 4.58
C LEU A 209 10.07 -7.58 4.22
N ARG A 210 9.19 -6.77 4.82
CA ARG A 210 9.12 -5.32 4.57
C ARG A 210 10.33 -4.58 5.17
N ALA A 211 10.78 -5.00 6.37
CA ALA A 211 11.91 -4.38 7.04
C ALA A 211 13.22 -4.56 6.25
N GLU A 212 13.44 -5.74 5.67
CA GLU A 212 14.59 -6.01 4.79
C GLU A 212 14.64 -5.09 3.56
N LYS A 213 13.51 -4.51 3.16
CA LYS A 213 13.40 -3.53 2.05
C LYS A 213 13.39 -2.07 2.53
N GLY A 214 13.38 -1.84 3.83
CA GLY A 214 13.29 -0.51 4.42
C GLY A 214 11.89 0.13 4.28
N PHE A 215 10.84 -0.66 4.05
CA PHE A 215 9.47 -0.15 3.99
C PHE A 215 8.92 0.07 5.39
N ILE A 216 8.30 1.22 5.61
CA ILE A 216 7.71 1.59 6.90
C ILE A 216 6.32 0.96 7.10
N ILE A 217 5.93 0.84 8.37
CA ILE A 217 4.54 0.63 8.78
C ILE A 217 4.15 1.82 9.66
N VAL A 218 3.13 2.55 9.25
CA VAL A 218 2.56 3.63 10.04
C VAL A 218 2.04 3.06 11.37
N GLY A 219 2.45 3.69 12.47
CA GLY A 219 2.17 3.21 13.82
C GLY A 219 3.30 2.35 14.43
N GLN A 220 4.29 1.93 13.65
CA GLN A 220 5.51 1.27 14.13
C GLN A 220 6.72 2.20 14.03
N GLU A 221 7.07 2.63 12.82
CA GLU A 221 8.14 3.62 12.60
C GLU A 221 7.64 5.06 12.75
N THR A 222 6.34 5.27 12.91
CA THR A 222 5.73 6.57 13.16
C THR A 222 4.97 6.59 14.48
N ASP A 223 5.19 7.62 15.26
CA ASP A 223 4.59 7.82 16.58
C ASP A 223 3.79 9.14 16.68
N GLY A 224 3.53 9.77 15.51
CA GLY A 224 2.89 11.08 15.43
C GLY A 224 3.86 12.26 15.62
N THR A 225 5.16 12.00 15.77
CA THR A 225 6.22 13.03 15.95
C THR A 225 7.30 13.00 14.88
N VAL A 226 7.13 12.18 13.84
CA VAL A 226 8.10 12.04 12.76
C VAL A 226 7.57 12.62 11.45
N THR A 227 8.48 13.26 10.72
CA THR A 227 8.25 13.81 9.39
C THR A 227 8.74 12.82 8.32
N PRO A 228 8.41 13.00 7.03
CA PRO A 228 8.99 12.19 5.97
C PRO A 228 10.52 12.22 5.93
N VAL A 229 11.13 13.34 6.30
CA VAL A 229 12.60 13.50 6.33
C VAL A 229 13.22 12.63 7.41
N ASP A 230 12.62 12.57 8.59
CA ASP A 230 13.06 11.70 9.69
C ASP A 230 13.04 10.20 9.30
N LEU A 231 12.17 9.82 8.36
CA LEU A 231 12.02 8.47 7.81
C LEU A 231 12.91 8.19 6.59
N GLY A 232 13.74 9.16 6.15
CA GLY A 232 14.50 9.03 4.90
C GLY A 232 13.62 9.03 3.64
N MET A 233 12.43 9.60 3.73
CA MET A 233 11.42 9.64 2.66
C MET A 233 11.25 11.04 2.04
N ASP A 234 12.26 11.88 2.10
CA ASP A 234 12.27 13.22 1.49
C ASP A 234 12.02 13.18 -0.04
N TRP A 235 12.37 12.08 -0.67
CA TRP A 235 12.14 11.82 -2.09
C TRP A 235 10.65 11.84 -2.50
N ILE A 236 9.71 11.57 -1.56
CA ILE A 236 8.27 11.57 -1.84
C ILE A 236 7.66 12.98 -1.78
N ILE A 237 8.38 13.94 -1.21
CA ILE A 237 7.91 15.32 -1.09
C ILE A 237 8.10 16.02 -2.44
N SER A 238 7.03 16.45 -3.06
CA SER A 238 7.10 17.20 -4.32
C SER A 238 7.77 18.55 -4.11
N LYS A 239 8.82 18.81 -4.88
CA LYS A 239 9.52 20.10 -4.90
C LYS A 239 8.79 21.17 -5.74
N THR A 240 7.87 20.76 -6.60
CA THR A 240 7.21 21.63 -7.58
C THR A 240 5.77 21.98 -7.25
N LYS A 241 5.12 21.22 -6.34
CA LYS A 241 3.76 21.55 -5.91
C LYS A 241 3.72 22.87 -5.16
N PRO A 242 2.74 23.75 -5.44
CA PRO A 242 2.61 25.00 -4.72
C PRO A 242 2.26 24.75 -3.24
N ASP A 243 1.34 23.82 -2.97
CA ASP A 243 0.91 23.49 -1.61
C ASP A 243 0.38 22.06 -1.49
N PHE A 244 0.35 21.54 -0.25
CA PHE A 244 -0.32 20.32 0.20
C PHE A 244 -0.42 20.36 1.74
N ILE A 245 -1.28 19.53 2.32
CA ILE A 245 -1.45 19.48 3.78
C ILE A 245 -0.12 19.18 4.47
N GLY A 246 0.25 20.03 5.43
CA GLY A 246 1.52 19.91 6.19
C GLY A 246 2.74 20.55 5.54
N LYS A 247 2.67 21.01 4.27
CA LYS A 247 3.85 21.58 3.58
C LYS A 247 4.50 22.73 4.33
N ARG A 248 3.71 23.71 4.82
CA ARG A 248 4.21 24.87 5.55
C ARG A 248 4.95 24.46 6.84
N ALA A 249 4.42 23.45 7.52
CA ALA A 249 5.01 22.96 8.76
C ALA A 249 6.39 22.35 8.54
N LEU A 250 6.64 21.69 7.40
CA LEU A 250 7.95 21.11 7.08
C LEU A 250 9.10 22.14 7.01
N SER A 251 8.80 23.43 6.91
CA SER A 251 9.79 24.53 6.94
C SER A 251 10.00 25.14 8.32
N ARG A 252 9.31 24.68 9.35
CA ARG A 252 9.42 25.21 10.72
C ARG A 252 10.81 24.91 11.30
N ARG A 253 11.30 25.85 12.13
CA ARG A 253 12.64 25.76 12.73
C ARG A 253 12.88 24.50 13.55
N ASP A 254 11.85 24.00 14.23
CA ASP A 254 11.89 22.78 15.04
C ASP A 254 11.90 21.51 14.18
N ILE A 255 11.42 21.58 12.94
CA ILE A 255 11.37 20.45 12.00
C ILE A 255 12.65 20.37 11.13
N ILE A 256 13.26 21.50 10.78
CA ILE A 256 14.47 21.50 9.93
C ILE A 256 15.77 21.31 10.70
N LYS A 257 15.73 21.06 12.00
CA LYS A 257 16.93 20.83 12.83
C LYS A 257 17.69 19.59 12.39
N ALA A 258 19.01 19.64 12.48
CA ALA A 258 19.88 18.53 12.12
C ALA A 258 19.89 17.38 13.16
N ASP A 259 19.45 17.64 14.39
CA ASP A 259 19.42 16.71 15.52
C ASP A 259 18.08 15.96 15.69
N ARG A 260 17.26 15.95 14.65
CA ARG A 260 16.01 15.16 14.66
C ARG A 260 16.27 13.66 14.58
N LYS A 261 15.25 12.89 15.00
CA LYS A 261 15.23 11.43 14.84
C LYS A 261 15.52 11.05 13.38
N GLN A 262 16.18 9.93 13.20
CA GLN A 262 16.41 9.34 11.88
C GLN A 262 16.09 7.85 11.93
N LEU A 263 15.36 7.37 10.93
CA LEU A 263 15.12 5.95 10.78
C LEU A 263 16.42 5.24 10.40
N VAL A 264 16.79 4.24 11.19
CA VAL A 264 17.95 3.39 10.93
C VAL A 264 17.54 1.92 10.97
N LEU A 265 18.16 1.10 10.13
CA LEU A 265 18.01 -0.35 10.20
C LEU A 265 19.10 -0.92 11.10
N SER A 266 18.67 -1.66 12.14
CA SER A 266 19.60 -2.39 13.02
C SER A 266 19.48 -3.89 12.80
N LEU A 267 20.58 -4.56 12.50
CA LEU A 267 20.64 -6.00 12.37
C LEU A 267 20.77 -6.73 13.72
N ILE A 268 21.08 -6.02 14.79
CA ILE A 268 21.29 -6.60 16.14
C ILE A 268 20.00 -7.25 16.68
N HIS A 269 18.84 -6.66 16.39
CA HIS A 269 17.56 -7.18 16.86
C HIS A 269 16.96 -8.29 15.97
N ILE A 270 17.53 -8.53 14.82
CA ILE A 270 17.12 -9.60 13.90
C ILE A 270 17.79 -10.93 14.25
N SER A 271 19.00 -10.89 14.81
CA SER A 271 19.84 -12.09 15.03
C SER A 271 19.66 -12.76 16.40
N GLU A 272 19.23 -12.04 17.46
CA GLU A 272 19.03 -12.64 18.79
C GLU A 272 17.88 -11.96 19.56
N PRO A 273 16.84 -12.72 19.93
CA PRO A 273 15.93 -12.24 20.96
C PRO A 273 16.70 -12.24 22.28
N THR A 274 17.03 -11.07 22.81
CA THR A 274 17.51 -10.94 24.17
C THR A 274 16.50 -11.56 25.12
N ARG A 275 16.86 -12.69 25.73
CA ARG A 275 16.11 -13.21 26.89
C ARG A 275 16.14 -12.12 27.97
N PRO A 276 15.01 -11.81 28.60
CA PRO A 276 15.06 -10.98 29.79
C PRO A 276 15.98 -11.67 30.81
N SER A 277 16.98 -10.97 31.30
CA SER A 277 17.77 -11.41 32.43
C SER A 277 16.82 -11.54 33.62
N SER A 278 16.67 -12.75 34.13
CA SER A 278 15.98 -13.08 35.39
C SER A 278 16.61 -12.37 36.55
#